data_7ae9c1fdcd7bed90d0b02a72af88a1d5
#
_entry.id   7ae9c1fdcd7bed90d0b02a72af88a1d5
#
_cell.length_a   1.000
_cell.length_b   1.000
_cell.length_c   1.000
_cell.angle_alpha   90.00
_cell.angle_beta   90.00
_cell.angle_gamma   90.00
#
_symmetry.space_group_name_H-M   'P 1'
#
loop_
_entity.id
_entity.type
_entity.pdbx_description
1 polymer ?
#
loop_
_entity_poly.entity_id
_entity_poly.type
_entity_poly.pdbx_seq_one_letter_code
_entity_poly.pdbx_strand_id
1 'polypeptide(L)'
;MGKRLRMVGVAAVVFAVILPAASAVASQYVDLGDSYASGVGTRTFYSESGSCKRSPEAYGPKVAAAKGYTLSFQACSGAKTSDVIANQLGTLSSSTALATISIGGNDAGFSNVIINCALYFWNCGSSINEANNYIAKTLPGVLDTTYSDIRSRATNAHVVVIGYPHLFTASGATCNFNFLTSSEEKSLNETGDKLDAAIKARAAAHGFTFVDPRGAFANHAVCASEEWLNGQSNPLEESYHPNVKGHAQFTKEVEAVLP
;
A
#
# COMPACT_ATOMS: atom_id res chain seq x y z
N MET A 1 -87.72 -32.15 8.57
CA MET A 1 -86.52 -32.98 8.72
C MET A 1 -85.33 -32.19 8.05
N GLY A 2 -84.62 -31.40 8.83
CA GLY A 2 -83.49 -30.57 8.33
C GLY A 2 -82.17 -31.25 8.63
N LYS A 3 -81.43 -31.62 7.60
CA LYS A 3 -80.07 -32.14 7.71
C LYS A 3 -79.09 -30.97 7.83
N ARG A 4 -78.43 -30.84 8.98
CA ARG A 4 -77.31 -29.92 9.19
C ARG A 4 -75.99 -30.51 8.61
N LEU A 5 -75.42 -29.85 7.61
CA LEU A 5 -74.13 -30.19 7.05
C LEU A 5 -73.06 -29.57 7.96
N ARG A 6 -72.21 -30.40 8.55
CA ARG A 6 -71.00 -29.94 9.28
C ARG A 6 -69.87 -29.77 8.36
N MET A 7 -69.39 -28.52 8.17
CA MET A 7 -68.12 -28.26 7.54
C MET A 7 -66.94 -28.56 8.50
N VAL A 8 -66.05 -29.46 8.11
CA VAL A 8 -64.85 -29.71 8.83
C VAL A 8 -63.80 -28.82 8.17
N GLY A 9 -63.33 -27.80 8.87
CA GLY A 9 -62.25 -26.94 8.42
C GLY A 9 -60.89 -27.64 8.64
N VAL A 10 -60.16 -27.89 7.54
CA VAL A 10 -58.79 -28.37 7.63
C VAL A 10 -57.87 -27.15 7.76
N ALA A 11 -57.24 -26.98 8.92
CA ALA A 11 -56.20 -25.96 9.14
C ALA A 11 -54.90 -26.47 8.57
N ALA A 12 -54.43 -25.87 7.49
CA ALA A 12 -53.09 -26.11 6.96
C ALA A 12 -52.03 -25.39 7.83
N VAL A 13 -51.22 -26.16 8.54
CA VAL A 13 -50.05 -25.63 9.30
C VAL A 13 -48.88 -25.49 8.33
N VAL A 14 -48.56 -24.26 7.97
CA VAL A 14 -47.38 -23.95 7.16
C VAL A 14 -46.18 -23.95 8.10
N PHE A 15 -45.32 -24.98 7.98
CA PHE A 15 -44.01 -24.96 8.62
C PHE A 15 -43.07 -24.08 7.81
N ALA A 16 -42.69 -22.90 8.34
CA ALA A 16 -41.61 -22.07 7.81
C ALA A 16 -40.28 -22.76 8.12
N VAL A 17 -39.62 -23.32 7.11
CA VAL A 17 -38.25 -23.83 7.25
C VAL A 17 -37.31 -22.63 7.29
N ILE A 18 -36.82 -22.28 8.47
CA ILE A 18 -35.77 -21.27 8.65
C ILE A 18 -34.45 -21.97 8.28
N LEU A 19 -33.97 -21.75 7.06
CA LEU A 19 -32.65 -22.15 6.68
C LEU A 19 -31.63 -21.27 7.40
N PRO A 20 -30.63 -21.81 8.09
CA PRO A 20 -29.56 -21.01 8.68
C PRO A 20 -28.84 -20.27 7.54
N ALA A 21 -28.72 -18.96 7.66
CA ALA A 21 -27.87 -18.16 6.77
C ALA A 21 -26.43 -18.68 6.91
N ALA A 22 -25.87 -19.23 5.84
CA ALA A 22 -24.45 -19.60 5.81
C ALA A 22 -23.65 -18.31 6.08
N SER A 23 -22.90 -18.26 7.19
CA SER A 23 -21.97 -17.17 7.45
C SER A 23 -20.94 -17.16 6.32
N ALA A 24 -20.96 -16.12 5.50
CA ALA A 24 -19.93 -15.94 4.48
C ALA A 24 -18.58 -15.84 5.19
N VAL A 25 -17.66 -16.76 4.87
CA VAL A 25 -16.28 -16.67 5.36
C VAL A 25 -15.67 -15.42 4.73
N ALA A 26 -15.13 -14.52 5.58
CA ALA A 26 -14.49 -13.31 5.09
C ALA A 26 -13.33 -13.66 4.14
N SER A 27 -13.27 -12.99 3.00
CA SER A 27 -12.20 -13.22 2.00
C SER A 27 -10.84 -12.82 2.56
N GLN A 28 -9.80 -13.58 2.23
CA GLN A 28 -8.44 -13.32 2.73
C GLN A 28 -7.80 -12.18 1.96
N TYR A 29 -7.23 -11.22 2.70
CA TYR A 29 -6.42 -10.13 2.19
C TYR A 29 -5.02 -10.19 2.79
N VAL A 30 -3.97 -10.08 1.96
CA VAL A 30 -2.56 -10.03 2.41
C VAL A 30 -1.97 -8.69 1.98
N ASP A 31 -1.49 -7.91 2.96
CA ASP A 31 -0.83 -6.62 2.72
C ASP A 31 0.68 -6.78 2.92
N LEU A 32 1.42 -6.54 1.83
CA LEU A 32 2.86 -6.74 1.69
C LEU A 32 3.55 -5.39 1.47
N GLY A 33 4.86 -5.37 1.62
CA GLY A 33 5.68 -4.24 1.20
C GLY A 33 6.56 -3.66 2.28
N ASP A 34 6.89 -2.39 2.10
CA ASP A 34 7.84 -1.64 2.92
C ASP A 34 7.17 -0.69 3.92
N SER A 35 7.85 0.40 4.29
CA SER A 35 7.37 1.39 5.25
C SER A 35 6.14 2.17 4.78
N TYR A 36 5.94 2.30 3.46
CA TYR A 36 4.76 2.94 2.90
C TYR A 36 3.51 2.05 3.05
N ALA A 37 3.68 0.74 3.00
CA ALA A 37 2.61 -0.20 3.28
C ALA A 37 2.41 -0.38 4.79
N SER A 38 3.50 -0.51 5.58
CA SER A 38 3.39 -0.72 7.03
C SER A 38 2.82 0.48 7.79
N GLY A 39 2.95 1.71 7.27
CA GLY A 39 2.34 2.91 7.84
C GLY A 39 3.23 3.68 8.80
N VAL A 40 4.55 3.73 8.56
CA VAL A 40 5.55 4.39 9.42
C VAL A 40 5.18 5.85 9.73
N GLY A 41 4.72 6.62 8.74
CA GLY A 41 4.38 8.03 8.91
C GLY A 41 3.16 8.33 9.79
N THR A 42 2.41 7.32 10.19
CA THR A 42 1.19 7.49 11.02
C THR A 42 1.51 7.69 12.50
N ARG A 43 2.71 7.33 12.95
CA ARG A 43 3.18 7.46 14.34
C ARG A 43 2.43 6.63 15.37
N THR A 44 1.60 5.71 14.92
CA THR A 44 0.84 4.78 15.77
C THR A 44 1.05 3.37 15.27
N PHE A 45 1.53 2.45 16.11
CA PHE A 45 1.90 1.12 15.71
C PHE A 45 1.29 0.06 16.63
N TYR A 46 1.04 -1.12 16.08
CA TYR A 46 0.74 -2.30 16.88
C TYR A 46 1.98 -2.67 17.71
N SER A 47 1.81 -2.91 19.00
CA SER A 47 2.89 -3.21 19.94
C SER A 47 3.72 -4.43 19.53
N GLU A 48 3.07 -5.43 18.93
CA GLU A 48 3.66 -6.68 18.48
C GLU A 48 4.39 -6.54 17.12
N SER A 49 4.28 -5.41 16.46
CA SER A 49 4.89 -5.23 15.14
C SER A 49 6.40 -4.98 15.17
N GLY A 50 6.94 -4.62 16.33
CA GLY A 50 8.37 -4.38 16.53
C GLY A 50 8.97 -3.41 15.49
N SER A 51 10.10 -3.79 14.90
CA SER A 51 10.78 -2.99 13.88
C SER A 51 10.00 -2.84 12.58
N CYS A 52 9.01 -3.69 12.31
CA CYS A 52 8.18 -3.56 11.11
C CYS A 52 7.25 -2.35 11.15
N LYS A 53 6.95 -1.80 12.34
CA LYS A 53 6.14 -0.59 12.51
C LYS A 53 4.82 -0.63 11.75
N ARG A 54 4.09 -1.73 11.87
CA ARG A 54 2.76 -1.87 11.28
C ARG A 54 1.76 -1.04 12.04
N SER A 55 1.00 -0.22 11.33
CA SER A 55 0.06 0.74 11.89
C SER A 55 -1.40 0.32 11.67
N PRO A 56 -2.27 0.48 12.68
CA PRO A 56 -3.72 0.35 12.49
C PRO A 56 -4.27 1.44 11.55
N GLU A 57 -3.54 2.54 11.37
CA GLU A 57 -3.88 3.66 10.49
C GLU A 57 -3.36 3.49 9.06
N ALA A 58 -2.62 2.42 8.75
CA ALA A 58 -2.18 2.11 7.39
C ALA A 58 -3.37 1.76 6.48
N TYR A 59 -3.17 1.88 5.17
CA TYR A 59 -4.24 1.58 4.19
C TYR A 59 -4.71 0.13 4.25
N GLY A 60 -3.80 -0.83 4.50
CA GLY A 60 -4.15 -2.26 4.57
C GLY A 60 -5.24 -2.56 5.59
N PRO A 61 -5.07 -2.22 6.88
CA PRO A 61 -6.13 -2.36 7.89
C PRO A 61 -7.42 -1.59 7.55
N LYS A 62 -7.31 -0.39 6.99
CA LYS A 62 -8.49 0.42 6.61
C LYS A 62 -9.30 -0.22 5.48
N VAL A 63 -8.63 -0.71 4.42
CA VAL A 63 -9.27 -1.47 3.32
C VAL A 63 -9.92 -2.74 3.86
N ALA A 64 -9.21 -3.48 4.74
CA ALA A 64 -9.74 -4.69 5.33
C ALA A 64 -11.03 -4.43 6.12
N ALA A 65 -11.03 -3.39 6.95
CA ALA A 65 -12.20 -3.00 7.74
C ALA A 65 -13.37 -2.56 6.86
N ALA A 66 -13.11 -1.73 5.82
CA ALA A 66 -14.14 -1.21 4.94
C ALA A 66 -14.80 -2.28 4.06
N LYS A 67 -14.03 -3.31 3.66
CA LYS A 67 -14.50 -4.38 2.75
C LYS A 67 -14.81 -5.70 3.45
N GLY A 68 -14.60 -5.80 4.76
CA GLY A 68 -14.86 -7.01 5.52
C GLY A 68 -13.89 -8.15 5.22
N TYR A 69 -12.64 -7.84 4.87
CA TYR A 69 -11.60 -8.85 4.65
C TYR A 69 -10.97 -9.30 5.97
N THR A 70 -10.51 -10.56 5.99
CA THR A 70 -9.57 -11.03 7.02
C THR A 70 -8.15 -10.67 6.58
N LEU A 71 -7.52 -9.73 7.28
CA LEU A 71 -6.20 -9.21 6.94
C LEU A 71 -5.07 -10.07 7.50
N SER A 72 -4.10 -10.40 6.65
CA SER A 72 -2.74 -10.81 7.01
C SER A 72 -1.78 -9.67 6.69
N PHE A 73 -1.37 -8.91 7.71
CA PHE A 73 -0.56 -7.71 7.56
C PHE A 73 0.93 -8.07 7.66
N GLN A 74 1.62 -8.20 6.53
CA GLN A 74 2.99 -8.68 6.42
C GLN A 74 4.00 -7.57 6.12
N ALA A 75 3.56 -6.38 5.67
CA ALA A 75 4.45 -5.26 5.36
C ALA A 75 5.40 -4.93 6.51
N CYS A 76 6.62 -4.54 6.18
CA CYS A 76 7.66 -4.28 7.17
C CYS A 76 8.52 -3.07 6.78
N SER A 77 8.70 -2.13 7.70
CA SER A 77 9.54 -0.95 7.50
C SER A 77 10.94 -1.33 7.00
N GLY A 78 11.43 -0.66 5.97
CA GLY A 78 12.77 -0.87 5.40
C GLY A 78 12.87 -2.07 4.46
N ALA A 79 11.80 -2.85 4.25
CA ALA A 79 11.84 -4.04 3.42
C ALA A 79 12.23 -3.72 1.98
N LYS A 80 13.06 -4.60 1.41
CA LYS A 80 13.39 -4.70 -0.02
C LYS A 80 12.64 -5.87 -0.65
N THR A 81 12.69 -5.99 -1.96
CA THR A 81 12.11 -7.11 -2.70
C THR A 81 12.58 -8.46 -2.16
N SER A 82 13.86 -8.59 -1.80
CA SER A 82 14.42 -9.79 -1.18
C SER A 82 13.80 -10.13 0.18
N ASP A 83 13.47 -9.12 0.97
CA ASP A 83 12.83 -9.32 2.28
C ASP A 83 11.37 -9.73 2.14
N VAL A 84 10.67 -9.20 1.13
CA VAL A 84 9.32 -9.65 0.79
C VAL A 84 9.32 -11.13 0.47
N ILE A 85 10.22 -11.58 -0.43
CA ILE A 85 10.34 -12.98 -0.83
C ILE A 85 10.65 -13.87 0.38
N ALA A 86 11.60 -13.46 1.22
CA ALA A 86 12.07 -14.26 2.35
C ALA A 86 11.05 -14.34 3.49
N ASN A 87 10.30 -13.25 3.77
CA ASN A 87 9.63 -13.10 5.05
C ASN A 87 8.12 -12.79 4.96
N GLN A 88 7.60 -12.33 3.81
CA GLN A 88 6.24 -11.81 3.74
C GLN A 88 5.26 -12.72 2.96
N LEU A 89 5.75 -13.61 2.10
CA LEU A 89 4.91 -14.39 1.20
C LEU A 89 4.27 -15.64 1.85
N GLY A 90 4.62 -15.95 3.10
CA GLY A 90 4.21 -17.19 3.76
C GLY A 90 2.71 -17.36 3.99
N THR A 91 1.95 -16.26 3.99
CA THR A 91 0.50 -16.28 4.21
C THR A 91 -0.32 -16.21 2.90
N LEU A 92 0.35 -16.02 1.77
CA LEU A 92 -0.29 -16.10 0.46
C LEU A 92 -0.70 -17.53 0.14
N SER A 93 -1.88 -17.69 -0.45
CA SER A 93 -2.42 -18.96 -0.89
C SER A 93 -3.38 -18.80 -2.06
N SER A 94 -3.83 -19.91 -2.65
CA SER A 94 -4.86 -19.90 -3.69
C SER A 94 -6.22 -19.34 -3.22
N SER A 95 -6.45 -19.24 -1.89
CA SER A 95 -7.63 -18.62 -1.29
C SER A 95 -7.47 -17.13 -1.02
N THR A 96 -6.29 -16.55 -1.24
CA THR A 96 -6.08 -15.11 -1.15
C THR A 96 -6.91 -14.41 -2.22
N ALA A 97 -7.85 -13.56 -1.80
CA ALA A 97 -8.70 -12.79 -2.71
C ALA A 97 -8.06 -11.48 -3.14
N LEU A 98 -7.37 -10.82 -2.21
CA LEU A 98 -6.68 -9.54 -2.42
C LEU A 98 -5.24 -9.63 -1.90
N ALA A 99 -4.31 -9.11 -2.67
CA ALA A 99 -2.97 -8.80 -2.19
C ALA A 99 -2.61 -7.36 -2.58
N THR A 100 -2.03 -6.59 -1.66
CA THR A 100 -1.48 -5.26 -1.94
C THR A 100 0.01 -5.25 -1.68
N ILE A 101 0.75 -4.42 -2.41
CA ILE A 101 2.19 -4.25 -2.20
C ILE A 101 2.67 -2.85 -2.61
N SER A 102 3.47 -2.22 -1.76
CA SER A 102 4.30 -1.06 -2.10
C SER A 102 5.75 -1.43 -1.83
N ILE A 103 6.59 -1.50 -2.87
CA ILE A 103 7.95 -2.03 -2.77
C ILE A 103 8.85 -1.53 -3.90
N GLY A 104 10.16 -1.46 -3.65
CA GLY A 104 11.19 -1.10 -4.64
C GLY A 104 11.93 0.18 -4.30
N GLY A 105 11.36 1.06 -3.46
CA GLY A 105 12.01 2.28 -3.01
C GLY A 105 13.31 2.01 -2.24
N ASN A 106 13.29 1.06 -1.32
CA ASN A 106 14.48 0.66 -0.55
C ASN A 106 15.51 -0.10 -1.39
N ASP A 107 15.07 -0.85 -2.40
CA ASP A 107 15.97 -1.49 -3.36
C ASP A 107 16.78 -0.47 -4.13
N ALA A 108 16.12 0.62 -4.59
CA ALA A 108 16.75 1.74 -5.26
C ALA A 108 17.59 2.64 -4.32
N GLY A 109 17.60 2.36 -3.01
CA GLY A 109 18.31 3.17 -2.02
C GLY A 109 17.70 4.55 -1.77
N PHE A 110 16.40 4.73 -2.07
CA PHE A 110 15.77 6.06 -2.08
C PHE A 110 15.83 6.76 -0.71
N SER A 111 15.72 6.02 0.40
CA SER A 111 15.92 6.59 1.75
C SER A 111 17.31 7.20 1.92
N ASN A 112 18.37 6.52 1.44
CA ASN A 112 19.73 7.04 1.50
C ASN A 112 19.90 8.25 0.57
N VAL A 113 19.23 8.27 -0.59
CA VAL A 113 19.23 9.43 -1.49
C VAL A 113 18.69 10.66 -0.76
N ILE A 114 17.54 10.53 -0.10
CA ILE A 114 16.93 11.63 0.68
C ILE A 114 17.90 12.11 1.78
N ILE A 115 18.46 11.19 2.56
CA ILE A 115 19.40 11.52 3.64
C ILE A 115 20.64 12.24 3.08
N ASN A 116 21.22 11.73 2.00
CA ASN A 116 22.40 12.33 1.40
C ASN A 116 22.12 13.72 0.82
N CYS A 117 20.95 13.93 0.23
CA CYS A 117 20.55 15.24 -0.25
C CYS A 117 20.24 16.19 0.91
N ALA A 118 19.55 15.75 1.95
CA ALA A 118 19.14 16.59 3.07
C ALA A 118 20.27 16.94 4.06
N LEU A 119 21.23 16.03 4.26
CA LEU A 119 22.29 16.20 5.25
C LEU A 119 23.70 16.40 4.64
N TYR A 120 23.91 15.89 3.43
CA TYR A 120 25.21 15.87 2.76
C TYR A 120 25.08 16.39 1.33
N PHE A 121 24.69 17.66 1.19
CA PHE A 121 24.36 18.32 -0.08
C PHE A 121 25.39 18.10 -1.20
N TRP A 122 26.68 17.89 -0.88
CA TRP A 122 27.72 17.58 -1.88
C TRP A 122 27.62 16.18 -2.52
N ASN A 123 26.82 15.27 -1.96
CA ASN A 123 26.62 13.91 -2.46
C ASN A 123 25.26 13.69 -3.14
N CYS A 124 24.37 14.68 -3.14
CA CYS A 124 23.00 14.54 -3.64
C CYS A 124 22.97 14.04 -5.10
N GLY A 125 23.69 14.69 -6.00
CA GLY A 125 23.72 14.30 -7.41
C GLY A 125 24.27 12.89 -7.66
N SER A 126 25.31 12.47 -6.93
CA SER A 126 25.84 11.11 -7.03
C SER A 126 24.81 10.07 -6.58
N SER A 127 24.19 10.28 -5.43
CA SER A 127 23.17 9.37 -4.90
C SER A 127 21.95 9.26 -5.80
N ILE A 128 21.47 10.36 -6.38
CA ILE A 128 20.40 10.36 -7.39
C ILE A 128 20.79 9.55 -8.62
N ASN A 129 22.02 9.72 -9.12
CA ASN A 129 22.51 8.98 -10.29
C ASN A 129 22.61 7.47 -10.02
N GLU A 130 23.08 7.08 -8.85
CA GLU A 130 23.13 5.67 -8.43
C GLU A 130 21.74 5.06 -8.35
N ALA A 131 20.77 5.74 -7.71
CA ALA A 131 19.39 5.31 -7.66
C ALA A 131 18.78 5.18 -9.06
N ASN A 132 18.94 6.19 -9.92
CA ASN A 132 18.46 6.15 -11.31
C ASN A 132 19.06 4.99 -12.11
N ASN A 133 20.36 4.68 -11.94
CA ASN A 133 21.01 3.54 -12.57
C ASN A 133 20.43 2.21 -12.08
N TYR A 134 20.20 2.08 -10.77
CA TYR A 134 19.58 0.88 -10.20
C TYR A 134 18.13 0.69 -10.71
N ILE A 135 17.34 1.75 -10.69
CA ILE A 135 15.95 1.75 -11.22
C ILE A 135 15.92 1.30 -12.68
N ALA A 136 16.85 1.78 -13.49
CA ALA A 136 16.85 1.46 -14.91
C ALA A 136 17.36 0.04 -15.23
N LYS A 137 18.35 -0.47 -14.47
CA LYS A 137 19.10 -1.68 -14.86
C LYS A 137 18.80 -2.90 -14.01
N THR A 138 18.48 -2.72 -12.73
CA THR A 138 18.39 -3.82 -11.75
C THR A 138 16.96 -4.02 -11.23
N LEU A 139 16.29 -2.93 -10.88
CA LEU A 139 14.96 -2.97 -10.27
C LEU A 139 13.94 -3.78 -11.07
N PRO A 140 13.86 -3.69 -12.42
CA PRO A 140 12.87 -4.47 -13.17
C PRO A 140 12.98 -5.98 -12.92
N GLY A 141 14.20 -6.52 -12.90
CA GLY A 141 14.41 -7.97 -12.69
C GLY A 141 14.04 -8.44 -11.29
N VAL A 142 14.35 -7.68 -10.24
CA VAL A 142 13.99 -8.05 -8.87
C VAL A 142 12.49 -7.90 -8.62
N LEU A 143 11.81 -6.93 -9.24
CA LEU A 143 10.36 -6.81 -9.22
C LEU A 143 9.69 -7.97 -9.94
N ASP A 144 10.19 -8.37 -11.13
CA ASP A 144 9.66 -9.54 -11.86
C ASP A 144 9.73 -10.81 -11.03
N THR A 145 10.84 -11.05 -10.34
CA THR A 145 10.99 -12.19 -9.43
C THR A 145 9.95 -12.14 -8.31
N THR A 146 9.83 -10.98 -7.64
CA THR A 146 8.88 -10.80 -6.53
C THR A 146 7.44 -10.99 -6.98
N TYR A 147 7.05 -10.40 -8.11
CA TYR A 147 5.67 -10.49 -8.62
C TYR A 147 5.34 -11.89 -9.15
N SER A 148 6.31 -12.60 -9.72
CA SER A 148 6.18 -14.02 -10.09
C SER A 148 5.91 -14.88 -8.84
N ASP A 149 6.65 -14.66 -7.76
CA ASP A 149 6.49 -15.39 -6.50
C ASP A 149 5.12 -15.11 -5.85
N ILE A 150 4.67 -13.85 -5.87
CA ILE A 150 3.32 -13.48 -5.41
C ILE A 150 2.26 -14.22 -6.25
N ARG A 151 2.34 -14.16 -7.58
CA ARG A 151 1.36 -14.79 -8.47
C ARG A 151 1.35 -16.31 -8.33
N SER A 152 2.51 -16.94 -8.17
CA SER A 152 2.62 -18.41 -8.02
C SER A 152 1.92 -18.93 -6.75
N ARG A 153 1.91 -18.14 -5.67
CA ARG A 153 1.27 -18.49 -4.40
C ARG A 153 -0.19 -18.08 -4.34
N ALA A 154 -0.52 -16.91 -4.86
CA ALA A 154 -1.86 -16.34 -4.87
C ALA A 154 -2.42 -16.28 -6.30
N THR A 155 -2.64 -17.46 -6.88
CA THR A 155 -2.99 -17.64 -8.29
C THR A 155 -4.25 -16.89 -8.73
N ASN A 156 -5.21 -16.73 -7.81
CA ASN A 156 -6.52 -16.12 -8.08
C ASN A 156 -6.66 -14.72 -7.49
N ALA A 157 -5.66 -14.23 -6.77
CA ALA A 157 -5.76 -12.94 -6.09
C ALA A 157 -5.84 -11.77 -7.09
N HIS A 158 -6.69 -10.80 -6.76
CA HIS A 158 -6.55 -9.46 -7.30
C HIS A 158 -5.32 -8.83 -6.63
N VAL A 159 -4.31 -8.50 -7.42
CA VAL A 159 -3.06 -7.91 -6.89
C VAL A 159 -2.99 -6.44 -7.26
N VAL A 160 -2.86 -5.59 -6.25
CA VAL A 160 -2.74 -4.13 -6.40
C VAL A 160 -1.35 -3.69 -5.95
N VAL A 161 -0.63 -3.07 -6.86
CA VAL A 161 0.69 -2.48 -6.61
C VAL A 161 0.50 -0.98 -6.43
N ILE A 162 0.94 -0.43 -5.29
CA ILE A 162 0.80 0.98 -4.98
C ILE A 162 2.17 1.65 -5.18
N GLY A 163 2.20 2.70 -6.02
CA GLY A 163 3.37 3.53 -6.26
C GLY A 163 3.65 4.50 -5.12
N TYR A 164 4.64 5.36 -5.33
CA TYR A 164 5.08 6.37 -4.37
C TYR A 164 4.65 7.77 -4.82
N PRO A 165 4.09 8.60 -3.94
CA PRO A 165 3.74 9.97 -4.28
C PRO A 165 5.00 10.83 -4.46
N HIS A 166 4.88 11.96 -5.15
CA HIS A 166 5.91 13.00 -5.11
C HIS A 166 6.11 13.49 -3.68
N LEU A 167 7.37 13.63 -3.27
CA LEU A 167 7.71 14.08 -1.92
C LEU A 167 7.48 15.59 -1.74
N PHE A 168 7.70 16.36 -2.79
CA PHE A 168 7.64 17.82 -2.74
C PHE A 168 6.64 18.38 -3.74
N THR A 169 6.06 19.54 -3.41
CA THR A 169 5.19 20.27 -4.34
C THR A 169 5.97 20.76 -5.56
N ALA A 170 5.29 20.93 -6.70
CA ALA A 170 5.94 21.38 -7.94
C ALA A 170 6.55 22.79 -7.84
N SER A 171 6.10 23.61 -6.90
CA SER A 171 6.62 24.98 -6.70
C SER A 171 7.97 25.03 -6.01
N GLY A 172 8.46 23.88 -5.50
CA GLY A 172 9.61 23.86 -4.61
C GLY A 172 9.31 24.63 -3.31
N ALA A 173 9.64 24.07 -2.17
CA ALA A 173 9.32 24.76 -0.95
C ALA A 173 10.42 24.58 0.08
N THR A 174 10.93 25.67 0.56
CA THR A 174 11.89 25.76 1.65
C THR A 174 11.20 25.69 3.00
N CYS A 175 10.17 24.84 3.16
CA CYS A 175 9.57 24.61 4.45
C CYS A 175 10.34 23.51 5.21
N ASN A 176 10.21 23.48 6.52
CA ASN A 176 10.66 22.38 7.39
C ASN A 176 12.18 22.11 7.42
N PHE A 177 13.02 23.13 7.51
CA PHE A 177 14.47 22.98 7.78
C PHE A 177 15.21 21.97 6.87
N ASN A 178 14.62 21.54 5.75
CA ASN A 178 15.34 20.74 4.81
C ASN A 178 16.36 21.65 4.08
N PHE A 179 17.60 21.24 4.04
CA PHE A 179 18.66 21.96 3.33
C PHE A 179 18.59 21.71 1.82
N LEU A 180 17.48 21.18 1.32
CA LEU A 180 17.25 20.87 -0.08
C LEU A 180 16.97 22.16 -0.86
N THR A 181 17.64 22.29 -1.98
CA THR A 181 17.31 23.33 -2.97
C THR A 181 16.10 22.88 -3.81
N SER A 182 15.38 23.82 -4.39
CA SER A 182 14.25 23.50 -5.30
C SER A 182 14.69 22.61 -6.49
N SER A 183 15.95 22.69 -6.92
CA SER A 183 16.50 21.82 -7.95
C SER A 183 16.66 20.38 -7.47
N GLU A 184 17.07 20.17 -6.23
CA GLU A 184 17.21 18.85 -5.62
C GLU A 184 15.85 18.22 -5.36
N GLU A 185 14.88 18.99 -4.84
CA GLU A 185 13.49 18.54 -4.67
C GLU A 185 12.88 18.08 -6.00
N LYS A 186 13.08 18.84 -7.05
CA LYS A 186 12.66 18.46 -8.41
C LYS A 186 13.34 17.18 -8.87
N SER A 187 14.64 17.05 -8.68
CA SER A 187 15.40 15.85 -9.06
C SER A 187 14.97 14.61 -8.27
N LEU A 188 14.59 14.77 -6.99
CA LEU A 188 14.02 13.70 -6.16
C LEU A 188 12.65 13.26 -6.68
N ASN A 189 11.76 14.19 -7.02
CA ASN A 189 10.47 13.88 -7.64
C ASN A 189 10.65 13.18 -8.99
N GLU A 190 11.57 13.64 -9.86
CA GLU A 190 11.88 13.00 -11.15
C GLU A 190 12.45 11.58 -10.97
N THR A 191 13.18 11.33 -9.89
CA THR A 191 13.66 9.98 -9.56
C THR A 191 12.48 9.11 -9.09
N GLY A 192 11.55 9.66 -8.32
CA GLY A 192 10.28 9.01 -7.97
C GLY A 192 9.44 8.65 -9.20
N ASP A 193 9.38 9.55 -10.20
CA ASP A 193 8.70 9.27 -11.48
C ASP A 193 9.28 8.07 -12.22
N LYS A 194 10.61 7.96 -12.25
CA LYS A 194 11.30 6.81 -12.88
C LYS A 194 11.05 5.52 -12.11
N LEU A 195 11.05 5.59 -10.77
CA LEU A 195 10.74 4.46 -9.89
C LEU A 195 9.33 3.95 -10.18
N ASP A 196 8.34 4.82 -10.15
CA ASP A 196 6.94 4.46 -10.40
C ASP A 196 6.72 3.96 -11.83
N ALA A 197 7.40 4.52 -12.82
CA ALA A 197 7.33 4.03 -14.20
C ALA A 197 7.84 2.58 -14.31
N ALA A 198 8.94 2.25 -13.64
CA ALA A 198 9.47 0.88 -13.58
C ALA A 198 8.51 -0.08 -12.86
N ILE A 199 8.01 0.31 -11.69
CA ILE A 199 7.03 -0.47 -10.91
C ILE A 199 5.75 -0.72 -11.73
N LYS A 200 5.17 0.33 -12.31
CA LYS A 200 3.98 0.25 -13.16
C LYS A 200 4.16 -0.71 -14.33
N ALA A 201 5.30 -0.60 -15.03
CA ALA A 201 5.59 -1.46 -16.17
C ALA A 201 5.68 -2.94 -15.76
N ARG A 202 6.29 -3.25 -14.61
CA ARG A 202 6.37 -4.63 -14.11
C ARG A 202 5.04 -5.12 -13.57
N ALA A 203 4.29 -4.30 -12.85
CA ALA A 203 2.93 -4.64 -12.42
C ALA A 203 2.05 -5.03 -13.63
N ALA A 204 2.06 -4.22 -14.67
CA ALA A 204 1.31 -4.51 -15.92
C ALA A 204 1.75 -5.83 -16.59
N ALA A 205 3.07 -6.12 -16.62
CA ALA A 205 3.60 -7.36 -17.20
C ALA A 205 3.13 -8.62 -16.46
N HIS A 206 2.80 -8.50 -15.17
CA HIS A 206 2.27 -9.59 -14.33
C HIS A 206 0.74 -9.60 -14.22
N GLY A 207 0.03 -8.71 -14.96
CA GLY A 207 -1.42 -8.58 -14.88
C GLY A 207 -1.90 -8.04 -13.52
N PHE A 208 -1.07 -7.22 -12.85
CA PHE A 208 -1.39 -6.56 -11.60
C PHE A 208 -1.94 -5.15 -11.86
N THR A 209 -2.83 -4.70 -11.01
CA THR A 209 -3.35 -3.34 -11.07
C THR A 209 -2.36 -2.39 -10.39
N PHE A 210 -2.01 -1.29 -11.07
CA PHE A 210 -1.14 -0.25 -10.50
C PHE A 210 -1.96 0.95 -10.05
N VAL A 211 -1.79 1.37 -8.81
CA VAL A 211 -2.33 2.61 -8.25
C VAL A 211 -1.23 3.67 -8.26
N ASP A 212 -1.50 4.79 -8.93
CA ASP A 212 -0.58 5.93 -9.08
C ASP A 212 -1.02 7.07 -8.14
N PRO A 213 -0.38 7.26 -6.98
CA PRO A 213 -0.84 8.24 -6.00
C PRO A 213 -0.43 9.68 -6.33
N ARG A 214 0.46 9.89 -7.33
CA ARG A 214 1.05 11.20 -7.60
C ARG A 214 0.03 12.27 -7.90
N GLY A 215 -1.04 11.93 -8.62
CA GLY A 215 -2.12 12.86 -8.94
C GLY A 215 -2.87 13.34 -7.70
N ALA A 216 -3.29 12.43 -6.84
CA ALA A 216 -4.03 12.75 -5.62
C ALA A 216 -3.17 13.52 -4.60
N PHE A 217 -1.89 13.20 -4.51
CA PHE A 217 -0.96 13.82 -3.59
C PHE A 217 -0.36 15.15 -4.09
N ALA A 218 -0.58 15.56 -5.34
CA ALA A 218 0.10 16.70 -5.97
C ALA A 218 0.01 18.01 -5.16
N ASN A 219 -1.12 18.24 -4.48
CA ASN A 219 -1.33 19.42 -3.63
C ASN A 219 -1.21 19.12 -2.13
N HIS A 220 -0.72 17.93 -1.78
CA HIS A 220 -0.61 17.43 -0.41
C HIS A 220 0.78 16.86 -0.08
N ALA A 221 1.76 17.12 -0.92
CA ALA A 221 3.15 16.79 -0.69
C ALA A 221 3.73 17.64 0.47
N VAL A 222 4.98 17.36 0.85
CA VAL A 222 5.68 18.18 1.85
C VAL A 222 5.65 19.64 1.42
N CYS A 223 5.38 20.54 2.37
CA CYS A 223 5.20 21.99 2.20
C CYS A 223 3.86 22.43 1.59
N ALA A 224 2.94 21.54 1.35
CA ALA A 224 1.56 21.92 1.04
C ALA A 224 0.86 22.51 2.27
N SER A 225 -0.21 23.28 2.05
CA SER A 225 -1.03 23.83 3.14
C SER A 225 -1.70 22.74 4.00
N GLU A 226 -1.96 21.59 3.40
CA GLU A 226 -2.41 20.37 4.06
C GLU A 226 -1.53 19.21 3.57
N GLU A 227 -0.59 18.81 4.40
CA GLU A 227 0.34 17.71 4.08
C GLU A 227 -0.30 16.35 4.34
N TRP A 228 -0.12 15.43 3.39
CA TRP A 228 -0.41 14.01 3.52
C TRP A 228 0.86 13.17 3.65
N LEU A 229 2.01 13.80 3.46
CA LEU A 229 3.33 13.28 3.76
C LEU A 229 3.92 14.07 4.91
N ASN A 230 4.61 13.40 5.82
CA ASN A 230 5.37 14.10 6.85
C ASN A 230 6.57 14.81 6.19
N GLY A 231 6.84 16.04 6.57
CA GLY A 231 8.14 16.66 6.31
C GLY A 231 9.23 16.02 7.18
N GLN A 232 10.36 16.71 7.32
CA GLN A 232 11.40 16.23 8.23
C GLN A 232 10.85 16.06 9.66
N SER A 233 11.01 14.87 10.23
CA SER A 233 10.39 14.45 11.48
C SER A 233 11.42 14.02 12.52
N ASN A 234 10.99 13.98 13.76
CA ASN A 234 11.71 13.33 14.84
C ASN A 234 10.78 12.27 15.46
N PRO A 235 11.12 10.96 15.38
CA PRO A 235 12.34 10.38 14.82
C PRO A 235 12.46 10.54 13.29
N LEU A 236 13.69 10.59 12.78
CA LEU A 236 13.99 10.87 11.37
C LEU A 236 13.38 9.83 10.39
N GLU A 237 13.23 8.60 10.84
CA GLU A 237 12.65 7.50 10.06
C GLU A 237 11.18 7.72 9.65
N GLU A 238 10.46 8.62 10.30
CA GLU A 238 9.08 8.99 9.96
C GLU A 238 9.00 10.08 8.87
N SER A 239 10.16 10.68 8.53
CA SER A 239 10.24 11.73 7.51
C SER A 239 9.87 11.18 6.14
N TYR A 240 9.18 12.00 5.36
CA TYR A 240 8.80 11.70 3.97
C TYR A 240 7.92 10.46 3.80
N HIS A 241 7.23 10.04 4.86
CA HIS A 241 6.26 8.95 4.83
C HIS A 241 4.82 9.49 4.87
N PRO A 242 3.86 8.77 4.26
CA PRO A 242 2.45 9.13 4.34
C PRO A 242 1.97 9.14 5.79
N ASN A 243 1.32 10.23 6.19
CA ASN A 243 0.66 10.35 7.48
C ASN A 243 -0.74 9.72 7.46
N VAL A 244 -1.51 9.86 8.54
CA VAL A 244 -2.87 9.29 8.64
C VAL A 244 -3.78 9.73 7.49
N LYS A 245 -3.66 11.00 7.03
CA LYS A 245 -4.45 11.51 5.88
C LYS A 245 -3.98 10.91 4.56
N GLY A 246 -2.66 10.76 4.37
CA GLY A 246 -2.09 10.08 3.22
C GLY A 246 -2.55 8.62 3.12
N HIS A 247 -2.55 7.90 4.24
CA HIS A 247 -3.07 6.54 4.28
C HIS A 247 -4.58 6.45 4.04
N ALA A 248 -5.35 7.43 4.50
CA ALA A 248 -6.78 7.51 4.17
C ALA A 248 -7.00 7.73 2.66
N GLN A 249 -6.12 8.46 1.99
CA GLN A 249 -6.17 8.61 0.54
C GLN A 249 -5.76 7.32 -0.18
N PHE A 250 -4.68 6.66 0.22
CA PHE A 250 -4.31 5.34 -0.32
C PHE A 250 -5.46 4.33 -0.19
N THR A 251 -6.16 4.34 0.94
CA THR A 251 -7.35 3.48 1.14
C THR A 251 -8.38 3.71 0.03
N LYS A 252 -8.75 4.97 -0.25
CA LYS A 252 -9.72 5.31 -1.31
C LYS A 252 -9.24 4.88 -2.69
N GLU A 253 -7.95 5.06 -2.99
CA GLU A 253 -7.38 4.68 -4.29
C GLU A 253 -7.34 3.17 -4.48
N VAL A 254 -7.00 2.41 -3.44
CA VAL A 254 -7.07 0.94 -3.47
C VAL A 254 -8.53 0.50 -3.63
N GLU A 255 -9.47 1.03 -2.85
CA GLU A 255 -10.88 0.69 -2.95
C GLU A 255 -11.48 0.97 -4.33
N ALA A 256 -11.02 2.02 -5.02
CA ALA A 256 -11.49 2.42 -6.35
C ALA A 256 -11.12 1.42 -7.45
N VAL A 257 -10.12 0.57 -7.22
CA VAL A 257 -9.67 -0.43 -8.20
C VAL A 257 -10.02 -1.87 -7.81
N LEU A 258 -10.72 -2.05 -6.68
CA LEU A 258 -11.24 -3.37 -6.31
C LEU A 258 -12.46 -3.73 -7.16
N PRO A 259 -12.65 -5.03 -7.48
CA PRO A 259 -13.78 -5.51 -8.26
C PRO A 259 -15.12 -5.34 -7.54
#